data_d316c82c362134ce5cc0b46b7f4afb50
#
_entry.id   d316c82c362134ce5cc0b46b7f4afb50
#
_cell.length_a   1.000
_cell.length_b   1.000
_cell.length_c   1.000
_cell.angle_alpha   90.00
_cell.angle_beta   90.00
_cell.angle_gamma   90.00
#
_symmetry.space_group_name_H-M   'P 1'
#
loop_
_entity.id
_entity.type
_entity.pdbx_description
1 polymer ?
#
loop_
_entity_poly.entity_id
_entity_poly.type
_entity_poly.pdbx_seq_one_letter_code
_entity_poly.pdbx_strand_id
1 'polypeptide(L)'
;MRQRVDAASTTTRLLRHMPKSKLGVLVREAGYERTSTKLLEELSDRFRNAGLEFSPELLDPANTPASLIYFFDAERPIKGLQPTRELFKVESQLSRFLWLNHNFLDQATKDLRIIEREKQLAPGSKIDLLAVDTRTRELVGIELKAEEPDQGIVAQASKYMRALKSLAEKSDRPGARLVIITGQPDDDLAELVQVQAEKLGVKTDWYLYRVRFELNKQ
;
A
#
# COMPACT_ATOMS: atom_id res chain seq x y z
N MET A 1 10.46 11.06 32.56
CA MET A 1 9.85 12.36 32.20
C MET A 1 10.85 13.34 31.55
N ARG A 2 12.10 13.48 32.03
CA ARG A 2 13.13 14.35 31.43
C ARG A 2 13.50 13.98 29.97
N GLN A 3 13.66 12.71 29.63
CA GLN A 3 14.02 12.29 28.25
C GLN A 3 12.97 12.63 27.18
N ARG A 4 11.66 12.69 27.52
CA ARG A 4 10.60 13.11 26.59
C ARG A 4 10.62 14.62 26.30
N VAL A 5 11.02 15.43 27.27
CA VAL A 5 11.10 16.90 27.11
C VAL A 5 12.26 17.26 26.20
N ASP A 6 13.40 16.56 26.32
CA ASP A 6 14.59 16.81 25.51
C ASP A 6 14.38 16.43 24.03
N ALA A 7 13.68 15.34 23.75
CA ALA A 7 13.33 14.92 22.39
C ALA A 7 12.39 15.93 21.71
N ALA A 8 11.36 16.40 22.40
CA ALA A 8 10.44 17.41 21.88
C ALA A 8 11.14 18.75 21.60
N SER A 9 12.07 19.18 22.48
CA SER A 9 12.88 20.39 22.31
C SER A 9 13.80 20.28 21.11
N THR A 10 14.45 19.14 20.90
CA THR A 10 15.34 18.89 19.76
C THR A 10 14.56 18.87 18.44
N THR A 11 13.41 18.22 18.41
CA THR A 11 12.53 18.19 17.25
C THR A 11 12.04 19.59 16.88
N THR A 12 11.60 20.38 17.88
CA THR A 12 11.15 21.77 17.67
C THR A 12 12.27 22.66 17.12
N ARG A 13 13.51 22.46 17.55
CA ARG A 13 14.68 23.21 17.06
C ARG A 13 15.03 22.85 15.63
N LEU A 14 14.96 21.56 15.26
CA LEU A 14 15.19 21.10 13.90
C LEU A 14 14.12 21.64 12.93
N LEU A 15 12.86 21.61 13.32
CA LEU A 15 11.73 22.10 12.51
C LEU A 15 11.82 23.60 12.21
N ARG A 16 12.54 24.42 13.01
CA ARG A 16 12.72 25.86 12.74
C ARG A 16 13.51 26.14 11.47
N HIS A 17 14.40 25.25 11.08
CA HIS A 17 15.28 25.40 9.91
C HIS A 17 14.80 24.65 8.68
N MET A 18 13.68 23.94 8.76
CA MET A 18 13.14 23.22 7.62
C MET A 18 12.30 24.12 6.72
N PRO A 19 12.35 23.89 5.39
CA PRO A 19 11.40 24.50 4.46
C PRO A 19 9.97 24.21 4.92
N LYS A 20 9.15 25.22 4.98
CA LYS A 20 7.76 25.09 5.43
C LYS A 20 6.86 26.09 4.72
N SER A 21 5.62 25.73 4.51
CA SER A 21 4.58 26.62 4.00
C SER A 21 3.27 26.38 4.74
N LYS A 22 2.39 27.38 4.74
CA LYS A 22 1.02 27.16 5.21
C LYS A 22 0.23 26.39 4.15
N LEU A 23 -0.61 25.46 4.58
CA LEU A 23 -1.44 24.67 3.68
C LEU A 23 -2.27 25.55 2.72
N GLY A 24 -2.87 26.62 3.22
CA GLY A 24 -3.63 27.55 2.38
C GLY A 24 -2.78 28.32 1.36
N VAL A 25 -1.46 28.47 1.58
CA VAL A 25 -0.53 29.03 0.60
C VAL A 25 -0.26 28.01 -0.50
N LEU A 26 0.02 26.75 -0.15
CA LEU A 26 0.25 25.68 -1.11
C LEU A 26 -0.95 25.49 -2.04
N VAL A 27 -2.15 25.54 -1.49
CA VAL A 27 -3.42 25.45 -2.25
C VAL A 27 -3.53 26.60 -3.26
N ARG A 28 -3.24 27.84 -2.85
CA ARG A 28 -3.30 29.01 -3.76
C ARG A 28 -2.21 28.98 -4.84
N GLU A 29 -1.00 28.58 -4.49
CA GLU A 29 0.10 28.42 -5.46
C GLU A 29 -0.20 27.33 -6.49
N ALA A 30 -0.99 26.33 -6.10
CA ALA A 30 -1.51 25.32 -7.02
C ALA A 30 -2.67 25.81 -7.91
N GLY A 31 -3.12 27.08 -7.73
CA GLY A 31 -4.17 27.69 -8.55
C GLY A 31 -5.60 27.47 -8.00
N TYR A 32 -5.75 27.10 -6.74
CA TYR A 32 -7.06 26.82 -6.13
C TYR A 32 -7.36 27.79 -4.98
N GLU A 33 -8.64 28.14 -4.83
CA GLU A 33 -9.09 29.02 -3.74
C GLU A 33 -9.46 28.25 -2.46
N ARG A 34 -9.81 26.97 -2.59
CA ARG A 34 -10.30 26.12 -1.50
C ARG A 34 -9.62 24.76 -1.51
N THR A 35 -9.50 24.19 -0.32
CA THR A 35 -9.06 22.80 -0.17
C THR A 35 -10.16 21.83 -0.56
N SER A 36 -9.81 20.75 -1.24
CA SER A 36 -10.65 19.56 -1.42
C SER A 36 -9.78 18.32 -1.24
N THR A 37 -10.38 17.21 -0.87
CA THR A 37 -9.66 15.93 -0.70
C THR A 37 -8.88 15.59 -1.95
N LYS A 38 -9.50 15.64 -3.12
CA LYS A 38 -8.86 15.37 -4.42
C LYS A 38 -7.65 16.27 -4.70
N LEU A 39 -7.75 17.57 -4.38
CA LEU A 39 -6.62 18.50 -4.53
C LEU A 39 -5.45 18.13 -3.60
N LEU A 40 -5.77 17.80 -2.35
CA LEU A 40 -4.75 17.45 -1.36
C LEU A 40 -4.05 16.13 -1.71
N GLU A 41 -4.77 15.16 -2.26
CA GLU A 41 -4.21 13.94 -2.84
C GLU A 41 -3.26 14.25 -3.99
N GLU A 42 -3.71 15.07 -4.96
CA GLU A 42 -2.90 15.48 -6.10
C GLU A 42 -1.63 16.22 -5.67
N LEU A 43 -1.71 17.13 -4.72
CA LEU A 43 -0.55 17.85 -4.18
C LEU A 43 0.40 16.90 -3.44
N SER A 44 -0.15 15.98 -2.66
CA SER A 44 0.65 14.95 -1.98
C SER A 44 1.46 14.13 -2.97
N ASP A 45 0.82 13.72 -4.06
CA ASP A 45 1.49 12.94 -5.11
C ASP A 45 2.55 13.74 -5.86
N ARG A 46 2.26 15.00 -6.19
CA ARG A 46 3.24 15.89 -6.82
C ARG A 46 4.49 16.09 -5.96
N PHE A 47 4.32 16.35 -4.66
CA PHE A 47 5.46 16.55 -3.76
C PHE A 47 6.30 15.26 -3.65
N ARG A 48 5.66 14.13 -3.47
CA ARG A 48 6.37 12.85 -3.34
C ARG A 48 7.03 12.40 -4.64
N ASN A 49 6.41 12.64 -5.78
CA ASN A 49 7.03 12.38 -7.09
C ASN A 49 8.25 13.29 -7.34
N ALA A 50 8.30 14.46 -6.70
CA ALA A 50 9.47 15.34 -6.69
C ALA A 50 10.52 14.96 -5.63
N GLY A 51 10.36 13.82 -4.92
CA GLY A 51 11.28 13.38 -3.87
C GLY A 51 11.13 14.12 -2.53
N LEU A 52 10.04 14.86 -2.36
CA LEU A 52 9.75 15.59 -1.12
C LEU A 52 8.77 14.81 -0.24
N GLU A 53 9.16 14.60 1.00
CA GLU A 53 8.26 14.19 2.07
C GLU A 53 7.80 15.40 2.88
N PHE A 54 6.72 15.26 3.61
CA PHE A 54 6.14 16.37 4.37
C PHE A 54 5.42 15.89 5.64
N SER A 55 5.31 16.80 6.61
CA SER A 55 4.60 16.56 7.86
C SER A 55 3.97 17.87 8.36
N PRO A 56 2.72 17.87 8.88
CA PRO A 56 1.77 16.75 8.88
C PRO A 56 1.32 16.33 7.48
N GLU A 57 0.69 15.17 7.36
CA GLU A 57 0.06 14.71 6.10
C GLU A 57 -0.98 15.73 5.64
N LEU A 58 -1.02 16.03 4.32
CA LEU A 58 -1.94 17.07 3.80
C LEU A 58 -3.41 16.70 4.03
N LEU A 59 -3.73 15.42 4.03
CA LEU A 59 -5.07 14.86 4.23
C LEU A 59 -5.46 14.73 5.71
N ASP A 60 -4.58 15.09 6.66
CA ASP A 60 -4.92 15.05 8.08
C ASP A 60 -6.15 15.93 8.35
N PRO A 61 -7.25 15.36 8.87
CA PRO A 61 -8.49 16.11 9.15
C PRO A 61 -8.31 17.23 10.18
N ALA A 62 -7.24 17.19 10.98
CA ALA A 62 -6.88 18.27 11.90
C ALA A 62 -6.28 19.49 11.20
N ASN A 63 -5.92 19.39 9.93
CA ASN A 63 -5.33 20.49 9.19
C ASN A 63 -6.36 21.60 8.90
N THR A 64 -5.86 22.82 9.03
CA THR A 64 -6.56 24.06 8.63
C THR A 64 -5.72 24.77 7.55
N PRO A 65 -6.25 25.75 6.84
CA PRO A 65 -5.44 26.58 5.93
C PRO A 65 -4.24 27.27 6.57
N ALA A 66 -4.26 27.44 7.91
CA ALA A 66 -3.18 28.01 8.68
C ALA A 66 -2.12 26.98 9.13
N SER A 67 -2.39 25.70 8.99
CA SER A 67 -1.47 24.62 9.37
C SER A 67 -0.16 24.72 8.61
N LEU A 68 0.95 24.61 9.34
CA LEU A 68 2.30 24.61 8.76
C LEU A 68 2.65 23.19 8.31
N ILE A 69 2.97 23.08 7.04
CA ILE A 69 3.49 21.85 6.42
C ILE A 69 4.98 22.01 6.28
N TYR A 70 5.74 21.10 6.86
CA TYR A 70 7.20 21.04 6.80
C TYR A 70 7.61 20.06 5.71
N PHE A 71 8.61 20.42 4.90
CA PHE A 71 9.10 19.59 3.81
C PHE A 71 10.51 19.10 4.12
N PHE A 72 10.80 17.88 3.70
CA PHE A 72 12.11 17.25 3.84
C PHE A 72 12.39 16.30 2.68
N ASP A 73 13.67 16.07 2.44
CA ASP A 73 14.14 15.15 1.41
C ASP A 73 13.93 13.71 1.89
N ALA A 74 13.25 12.91 1.07
CA ALA A 74 12.99 11.50 1.38
C ALA A 74 14.29 10.68 1.49
N GLU A 75 15.34 11.09 0.79
CA GLU A 75 16.66 10.43 0.84
C GLU A 75 17.50 10.86 2.05
N ARG A 76 17.11 11.92 2.74
CA ARG A 76 17.79 12.43 3.95
C ARG A 76 16.85 12.53 5.12
N PRO A 77 16.39 11.41 5.68
CA PRO A 77 15.44 11.40 6.77
C PRO A 77 16.01 12.13 7.98
N ILE A 78 15.21 13.03 8.56
CA ILE A 78 15.60 13.75 9.76
C ILE A 78 15.51 12.83 10.96
N LYS A 79 16.64 12.70 11.68
CA LYS A 79 16.70 11.90 12.90
C LYS A 79 15.66 12.39 13.91
N GLY A 80 14.69 11.51 14.25
CA GLY A 80 13.61 11.81 15.20
C GLY A 80 12.26 12.14 14.57
N LEU A 81 12.18 12.38 13.24
CA LEU A 81 10.94 12.29 12.49
C LEU A 81 10.80 10.85 12.00
N GLN A 82 10.01 10.07 12.70
CA GLN A 82 9.64 8.75 12.19
C GLN A 82 8.66 8.94 11.04
N PRO A 83 8.90 8.35 9.88
CA PRO A 83 7.85 8.24 8.89
C PRO A 83 6.69 7.50 9.54
N THR A 84 5.53 8.15 9.57
CA THR A 84 4.32 7.58 10.16
C THR A 84 3.76 6.40 9.35
N ARG A 85 4.45 6.00 8.28
CA ARG A 85 3.97 4.97 7.38
C ARG A 85 4.69 3.64 7.60
N GLU A 86 3.97 2.73 8.20
CA GLU A 86 4.27 1.29 8.19
C GLU A 86 3.82 0.60 6.88
N LEU A 87 3.48 1.37 5.84
CA LEU A 87 2.88 0.88 4.60
C LEU A 87 3.59 1.44 3.36
N PHE A 88 3.54 0.69 2.27
CA PHE A 88 3.89 1.21 0.96
C PHE A 88 2.82 2.20 0.48
N LYS A 89 3.23 3.25 -0.19
CA LYS A 89 2.35 4.29 -0.67
C LYS A 89 1.58 3.89 -1.93
N VAL A 90 2.22 3.12 -2.80
CA VAL A 90 1.64 2.72 -4.07
C VAL A 90 1.82 1.22 -4.32
N GLU A 91 0.83 0.62 -4.95
CA GLU A 91 0.79 -0.81 -5.25
C GLU A 91 2.00 -1.29 -6.06
N SER A 92 2.50 -0.48 -6.99
CA SER A 92 3.67 -0.82 -7.80
C SER A 92 4.96 -0.96 -6.98
N GLN A 93 5.10 -0.19 -5.89
CA GLN A 93 6.24 -0.31 -4.97
C GLN A 93 6.10 -1.60 -4.13
N LEU A 94 4.92 -1.88 -3.60
CA LEU A 94 4.63 -3.12 -2.88
C LEU A 94 4.85 -4.34 -3.79
N SER A 95 4.30 -4.32 -5.00
CA SER A 95 4.47 -5.37 -6.00
C SER A 95 5.95 -5.62 -6.35
N ARG A 96 6.71 -4.54 -6.58
CA ARG A 96 8.15 -4.64 -6.85
C ARG A 96 8.92 -5.20 -5.64
N PHE A 97 8.58 -4.74 -4.44
CA PHE A 97 9.22 -5.22 -3.22
C PHE A 97 9.00 -6.72 -3.04
N LEU A 98 7.76 -7.19 -3.14
CA LEU A 98 7.43 -8.61 -3.00
C LEU A 98 8.03 -9.46 -4.13
N TRP A 99 8.08 -8.94 -5.35
CA TRP A 99 8.76 -9.60 -6.47
C TRP A 99 10.25 -9.83 -6.22
N LEU A 100 10.94 -8.84 -5.64
CA LEU A 100 12.37 -8.90 -5.36
C LEU A 100 12.71 -9.66 -4.07
N ASN A 101 11.76 -9.78 -3.15
CA ASN A 101 11.95 -10.32 -1.81
C ASN A 101 10.95 -11.44 -1.53
N HIS A 102 11.02 -12.52 -2.30
CA HIS A 102 10.09 -13.66 -2.22
C HIS A 102 9.95 -14.25 -0.81
N ASN A 103 11.03 -14.22 0.00
CA ASN A 103 11.07 -14.78 1.35
C ASN A 103 10.05 -14.14 2.32
N PHE A 104 9.59 -12.92 2.05
CA PHE A 104 8.55 -12.30 2.89
C PHE A 104 7.17 -12.93 2.68
N LEU A 105 6.92 -13.49 1.53
CA LEU A 105 5.70 -14.25 1.26
C LEU A 105 5.73 -15.63 1.93
N ASP A 106 6.91 -16.22 2.10
CA ASP A 106 7.06 -17.54 2.73
C ASP A 106 6.63 -17.57 4.20
N GLN A 107 6.62 -16.44 4.89
CA GLN A 107 6.18 -16.36 6.29
C GLN A 107 4.66 -16.43 6.44
N ALA A 108 3.92 -15.80 5.52
CA ALA A 108 2.45 -15.72 5.57
C ALA A 108 1.78 -16.73 4.63
N THR A 109 2.41 -17.00 3.51
CA THR A 109 1.87 -17.86 2.44
C THR A 109 2.88 -18.93 2.08
N LYS A 110 3.18 -19.79 3.06
CA LYS A 110 4.11 -20.91 2.95
C LYS A 110 3.92 -21.60 1.60
N ASP A 111 5.04 -21.87 0.94
CA ASP A 111 5.09 -22.67 -0.28
C ASP A 111 4.65 -21.93 -1.59
N LEU A 112 4.51 -20.59 -1.61
CA LEU A 112 4.24 -19.88 -2.86
C LEU A 112 5.53 -19.57 -3.64
N ARG A 113 5.58 -20.03 -4.87
CA ARG A 113 6.61 -19.63 -5.84
C ARG A 113 6.00 -18.64 -6.83
N ILE A 114 6.40 -17.37 -6.77
CA ILE A 114 5.99 -16.36 -7.75
C ILE A 114 6.61 -16.72 -9.10
N ILE A 115 5.79 -16.74 -10.15
CA ILE A 115 6.21 -17.10 -11.50
C ILE A 115 6.12 -15.95 -12.50
N GLU A 116 5.21 -14.98 -12.27
CA GLU A 116 5.04 -13.85 -13.17
C GLU A 116 4.51 -12.64 -12.41
N ARG A 117 4.90 -11.45 -12.85
CA ARG A 117 4.41 -10.17 -12.35
C ARG A 117 3.54 -9.50 -13.41
N GLU A 118 2.48 -8.82 -12.97
CA GLU A 118 1.56 -8.10 -13.85
C GLU A 118 0.95 -8.96 -14.96
N LYS A 119 0.54 -10.18 -14.59
CA LYS A 119 -0.02 -11.14 -15.55
C LYS A 119 -1.39 -10.74 -16.06
N GLN A 120 -1.53 -10.63 -17.37
CA GLN A 120 -2.83 -10.52 -18.02
C GLN A 120 -3.55 -11.88 -17.94
N LEU A 121 -4.62 -11.96 -17.13
CA LEU A 121 -5.43 -13.17 -16.99
C LEU A 121 -6.52 -13.27 -18.06
N ALA A 122 -7.15 -12.13 -18.40
CA ALA A 122 -8.18 -11.97 -19.41
C ALA A 122 -8.20 -10.52 -19.91
N PRO A 123 -8.86 -10.16 -21.00
CA PRO A 123 -9.02 -8.78 -21.43
C PRO A 123 -9.53 -7.87 -20.28
N GLY A 124 -8.78 -6.84 -19.94
CA GLY A 124 -9.08 -5.93 -18.82
C GLY A 124 -8.95 -6.55 -17.41
N SER A 125 -8.26 -7.68 -17.27
CA SER A 125 -8.00 -8.35 -15.99
C SER A 125 -6.51 -8.66 -15.87
N LYS A 126 -5.76 -7.81 -15.17
CA LYS A 126 -4.34 -7.98 -14.90
C LYS A 126 -4.14 -8.16 -13.40
N ILE A 127 -3.56 -9.29 -12.98
CA ILE A 127 -3.23 -9.58 -11.58
C ILE A 127 -1.80 -9.10 -11.28
N ASP A 128 -1.54 -8.61 -10.08
CA ASP A 128 -0.24 -8.05 -9.72
C ASP A 128 0.86 -9.11 -9.72
N LEU A 129 0.62 -10.25 -9.07
CA LEU A 129 1.55 -11.36 -9.05
C LEU A 129 0.80 -12.67 -9.33
N LEU A 130 1.43 -13.52 -10.13
CA LEU A 130 1.00 -14.90 -10.33
C LEU A 130 2.01 -15.84 -9.67
N ALA A 131 1.51 -16.80 -8.92
CA ALA A 131 2.32 -17.77 -8.20
C ALA A 131 1.77 -19.19 -8.39
N VAL A 132 2.56 -20.16 -7.98
CA VAL A 132 2.16 -21.56 -7.85
C VAL A 132 2.45 -21.99 -6.42
N ASP A 133 1.46 -22.57 -5.78
CA ASP A 133 1.66 -23.27 -4.51
C ASP A 133 2.45 -24.56 -4.78
N THR A 134 3.66 -24.65 -4.21
CA THR A 134 4.57 -25.78 -4.50
C THR A 134 4.10 -27.09 -3.88
N ARG A 135 3.28 -27.02 -2.85
CA ARG A 135 2.71 -28.18 -2.14
C ARG A 135 1.42 -28.70 -2.77
N THR A 136 0.46 -27.80 -3.02
CA THR A 136 -0.84 -28.17 -3.59
C THR A 136 -0.84 -28.14 -5.11
N ARG A 137 0.14 -27.49 -5.75
CA ARG A 137 0.23 -27.22 -7.19
C ARG A 137 -0.89 -26.31 -7.72
N GLU A 138 -1.70 -25.72 -6.84
CA GLU A 138 -2.71 -24.74 -7.21
C GLU A 138 -2.08 -23.50 -7.85
N LEU A 139 -2.81 -22.89 -8.79
CA LEU A 139 -2.47 -21.60 -9.34
C LEU A 139 -2.93 -20.50 -8.36
N VAL A 140 -2.06 -19.56 -8.03
CA VAL A 140 -2.35 -18.52 -7.04
C VAL A 140 -2.19 -17.15 -7.67
N GLY A 141 -3.29 -16.39 -7.74
CA GLY A 141 -3.26 -14.98 -8.07
C GLY A 141 -3.12 -14.16 -6.79
N ILE A 142 -2.27 -13.14 -6.81
CA ILE A 142 -2.07 -12.22 -5.69
C ILE A 142 -2.42 -10.82 -6.16
N GLU A 143 -3.41 -10.21 -5.52
CA GLU A 143 -3.82 -8.81 -5.70
C GLU A 143 -3.32 -7.99 -4.53
N LEU A 144 -2.79 -6.82 -4.82
CA LEU A 144 -2.16 -5.94 -3.85
C LEU A 144 -2.93 -4.62 -3.74
N LYS A 145 -3.13 -4.15 -2.53
CA LYS A 145 -3.60 -2.80 -2.23
C LYS A 145 -2.64 -2.18 -1.21
N ALA A 146 -1.96 -1.13 -1.63
CA ALA A 146 -0.94 -0.51 -0.79
C ALA A 146 -1.51 0.09 0.49
N GLU A 147 -2.70 0.62 0.43
CA GLU A 147 -3.41 1.22 1.56
C GLU A 147 -4.75 0.51 1.78
N GLU A 148 -5.84 1.24 1.78
CA GLU A 148 -7.20 0.76 1.99
C GLU A 148 -7.78 0.20 0.68
N PRO A 149 -8.46 -0.94 0.72
CA PRO A 149 -9.19 -1.45 -0.43
C PRO A 149 -10.43 -0.60 -0.68
N ASP A 150 -10.81 -0.44 -1.94
CA ASP A 150 -12.07 0.20 -2.33
C ASP A 150 -13.17 -0.84 -2.68
N GLN A 151 -14.42 -0.39 -2.79
CA GLN A 151 -15.56 -1.26 -3.11
C GLN A 151 -15.42 -1.99 -4.46
N GLY A 152 -14.60 -1.49 -5.35
CA GLY A 152 -14.27 -2.12 -6.64
C GLY A 152 -13.57 -3.47 -6.49
N ILE A 153 -12.93 -3.71 -5.33
CA ILE A 153 -12.17 -4.95 -5.08
C ILE A 153 -13.06 -6.21 -5.16
N VAL A 154 -14.33 -6.12 -4.77
CA VAL A 154 -15.24 -7.28 -4.82
C VAL A 154 -15.51 -7.71 -6.27
N ALA A 155 -15.77 -6.74 -7.14
CA ALA A 155 -15.97 -7.02 -8.58
C ALA A 155 -14.66 -7.48 -9.24
N GLN A 156 -13.54 -6.88 -8.89
CA GLN A 156 -12.20 -7.21 -9.36
C GLN A 156 -11.81 -8.63 -8.94
N ALA A 157 -11.98 -8.98 -7.66
CA ALA A 157 -11.73 -10.31 -7.12
C ALA A 157 -12.58 -11.38 -7.84
N SER A 158 -13.86 -11.10 -8.07
CA SER A 158 -14.75 -12.03 -8.81
C SER A 158 -14.26 -12.25 -10.25
N LYS A 159 -13.77 -11.22 -10.94
CA LYS A 159 -13.14 -11.36 -12.27
C LYS A 159 -11.89 -12.22 -12.21
N TYR A 160 -11.02 -11.96 -11.24
CA TYR A 160 -9.78 -12.73 -11.08
C TYR A 160 -10.03 -14.17 -10.76
N MET A 161 -10.95 -14.49 -9.85
CA MET A 161 -11.29 -15.87 -9.51
C MET A 161 -11.74 -16.67 -10.72
N ARG A 162 -12.64 -16.11 -11.57
CA ARG A 162 -13.08 -16.76 -12.81
C ARG A 162 -11.91 -16.99 -13.77
N ALA A 163 -11.08 -15.96 -13.96
CA ALA A 163 -9.96 -16.04 -14.90
C ALA A 163 -8.87 -17.01 -14.40
N LEU A 164 -8.56 -16.99 -13.09
CA LEU A 164 -7.62 -17.93 -12.48
C LEU A 164 -8.10 -19.37 -12.57
N LYS A 165 -9.39 -19.63 -12.33
CA LYS A 165 -9.98 -20.96 -12.46
C LYS A 165 -9.84 -21.48 -13.89
N SER A 166 -10.21 -20.67 -14.89
CA SER A 166 -10.04 -21.02 -16.30
C SER A 166 -8.58 -21.24 -16.68
N LEU A 167 -7.66 -20.41 -16.15
CA LEU A 167 -6.23 -20.57 -16.42
C LEU A 167 -5.67 -21.83 -15.76
N ALA A 168 -6.10 -22.17 -14.54
CA ALA A 168 -5.72 -23.38 -13.85
C ALA A 168 -6.15 -24.64 -14.63
N GLU A 169 -7.39 -24.67 -15.11
CA GLU A 169 -7.91 -25.75 -15.96
C GLU A 169 -7.09 -25.93 -17.24
N LYS A 170 -6.77 -24.82 -17.95
CA LYS A 170 -5.95 -24.82 -19.18
C LYS A 170 -4.51 -25.24 -18.95
N SER A 171 -4.00 -25.05 -17.73
CA SER A 171 -2.61 -25.35 -17.36
C SER A 171 -2.46 -26.68 -16.61
N ASP A 172 -3.48 -27.50 -16.59
CA ASP A 172 -3.53 -28.80 -15.88
C ASP A 172 -3.14 -28.65 -14.39
N ARG A 173 -3.72 -27.64 -13.74
CA ARG A 173 -3.56 -27.38 -12.31
C ARG A 173 -4.78 -27.90 -11.54
N PRO A 174 -4.59 -28.42 -10.32
CA PRO A 174 -5.68 -29.01 -9.53
C PRO A 174 -6.72 -27.98 -9.07
N GLY A 175 -6.39 -26.70 -9.09
CA GLY A 175 -7.28 -25.62 -8.69
C GLY A 175 -6.62 -24.27 -8.77
N ALA A 176 -7.40 -23.26 -8.35
CA ALA A 176 -6.94 -21.88 -8.24
C ALA A 176 -7.29 -21.28 -6.88
N ARG A 177 -6.49 -20.34 -6.43
CA ARG A 177 -6.68 -19.57 -5.20
C ARG A 177 -6.40 -18.09 -5.47
N LEU A 178 -7.16 -17.20 -4.84
CA LEU A 178 -6.90 -15.76 -4.85
C LEU A 178 -6.35 -15.35 -3.47
N VAL A 179 -5.27 -14.61 -3.46
CA VAL A 179 -4.71 -13.97 -2.27
C VAL A 179 -4.84 -12.47 -2.44
N ILE A 180 -5.39 -11.79 -1.44
CA ILE A 180 -5.49 -10.33 -1.39
C ILE A 180 -4.60 -9.86 -0.24
N ILE A 181 -3.72 -8.88 -0.51
CA ILE A 181 -2.82 -8.30 0.48
C ILE A 181 -3.07 -6.80 0.53
N THR A 182 -3.49 -6.30 1.69
CA THR A 182 -3.83 -4.88 1.90
C THR A 182 -3.04 -4.28 3.05
N GLY A 183 -2.87 -2.96 3.04
CA GLY A 183 -2.26 -2.22 4.15
C GLY A 183 -3.23 -1.94 5.29
N GLN A 184 -4.53 -1.84 4.99
CA GLN A 184 -5.59 -1.58 5.96
C GLN A 184 -6.62 -2.72 5.94
N PRO A 185 -7.23 -3.04 7.10
CA PRO A 185 -8.32 -4.00 7.16
C PRO A 185 -9.61 -3.39 6.63
N ASP A 186 -10.44 -4.22 6.02
CA ASP A 186 -11.85 -3.93 5.72
C ASP A 186 -12.62 -5.26 5.80
N ASP A 187 -13.21 -5.50 6.96
CA ASP A 187 -13.87 -6.77 7.26
C ASP A 187 -15.14 -6.96 6.40
N ASP A 188 -15.86 -5.87 6.11
CA ASP A 188 -17.07 -5.92 5.28
C ASP A 188 -16.73 -6.32 3.84
N LEU A 189 -15.68 -5.73 3.26
CA LEU A 189 -15.23 -6.09 1.91
C LEU A 189 -14.64 -7.52 1.88
N ALA A 190 -13.92 -7.93 2.92
CA ALA A 190 -13.39 -9.28 3.02
C ALA A 190 -14.52 -10.33 3.06
N GLU A 191 -15.59 -10.08 3.82
CA GLU A 191 -16.78 -10.96 3.85
C GLU A 191 -17.46 -11.02 2.47
N LEU A 192 -17.65 -9.88 1.81
CA LEU A 192 -18.24 -9.85 0.47
C LEU A 192 -17.40 -10.63 -0.57
N VAL A 193 -16.07 -10.51 -0.50
CA VAL A 193 -15.17 -11.29 -1.36
C VAL A 193 -15.27 -12.78 -1.04
N GLN A 194 -15.34 -13.16 0.24
CA GLN A 194 -15.49 -14.55 0.65
C GLN A 194 -16.80 -15.16 0.13
N VAL A 195 -17.91 -14.44 0.19
CA VAL A 195 -19.20 -14.87 -0.40
C VAL A 195 -19.07 -15.12 -1.92
N GLN A 196 -18.33 -14.28 -2.64
CA GLN A 196 -18.08 -14.51 -4.07
C GLN A 196 -17.15 -15.71 -4.31
N ALA A 197 -16.17 -15.91 -3.45
CA ALA A 197 -15.26 -17.05 -3.50
C ALA A 197 -15.99 -18.38 -3.37
N GLU A 198 -16.90 -18.49 -2.41
CA GLU A 198 -17.76 -19.66 -2.21
C GLU A 198 -18.64 -19.94 -3.43
N LYS A 199 -19.30 -18.92 -3.99
CA LYS A 199 -20.12 -19.05 -5.20
C LYS A 199 -19.34 -19.55 -6.41
N LEU A 200 -18.06 -19.16 -6.53
CA LEU A 200 -17.21 -19.53 -7.66
C LEU A 200 -16.39 -20.81 -7.42
N GLY A 201 -16.39 -21.32 -6.19
CA GLY A 201 -15.60 -22.48 -5.79
C GLY A 201 -14.09 -22.22 -5.90
N VAL A 202 -13.66 -20.99 -5.58
CA VAL A 202 -12.24 -20.57 -5.56
C VAL A 202 -11.89 -20.13 -4.16
N LYS A 203 -10.87 -20.71 -3.56
CA LYS A 203 -10.39 -20.30 -2.22
C LYS A 203 -9.84 -18.90 -2.27
N THR A 204 -10.07 -18.15 -1.20
CA THR A 204 -9.56 -16.79 -1.06
C THR A 204 -8.98 -16.60 0.34
N ASP A 205 -7.79 -16.00 0.39
CA ASP A 205 -7.14 -15.59 1.64
C ASP A 205 -6.92 -14.07 1.59
N TRP A 206 -7.13 -13.41 2.72
CA TRP A 206 -6.88 -11.97 2.87
C TRP A 206 -5.84 -11.73 3.95
N TYR A 207 -4.75 -11.05 3.60
CA TYR A 207 -3.64 -10.73 4.48
C TYR A 207 -3.47 -9.23 4.65
N LEU A 208 -3.07 -8.83 5.84
CA LEU A 208 -2.60 -7.48 6.13
C LEU A 208 -1.08 -7.48 6.15
N TYR A 209 -0.46 -6.50 5.50
CA TYR A 209 0.98 -6.31 5.58
C TYR A 209 1.33 -5.07 6.41
N ARG A 210 2.54 -5.07 6.99
CA ARG A 210 3.18 -3.91 7.61
C ARG A 210 4.66 -3.94 7.33
N VAL A 211 5.26 -2.76 7.17
CA VAL A 211 6.69 -2.61 7.00
C VAL A 211 7.30 -2.16 8.32
N ARG A 212 8.26 -2.92 8.84
CA ARG A 212 9.05 -2.57 10.02
C ARG A 212 10.51 -2.55 9.67
N PHE A 213 11.21 -1.51 10.07
CA PHE A 213 12.66 -1.42 9.97
C PHE A 213 13.27 -1.56 11.35
N GLU A 214 14.14 -2.54 11.51
CA GLU A 214 14.95 -2.71 12.72
C GLU A 214 16.41 -2.52 12.35
N LEU A 215 17.09 -1.61 13.07
CA LEU A 215 18.53 -1.41 12.96
C LEU A 215 19.19 -2.01 14.20
N ASN A 216 19.89 -3.12 14.03
CA ASN A 216 20.67 -3.74 15.08
C ASN A 216 22.15 -3.35 14.92
N LYS A 217 22.73 -2.78 15.99
CA LYS A 217 24.17 -2.54 16.04
C LYS A 217 24.90 -3.88 16.18
N GLN A 218 25.80 -4.16 15.25
CA GLN A 218 26.75 -5.29 15.35
C GLN A 218 27.89 -4.94 16.31
#